data_d7dbe3e13d6dae7a07c185240da900b3
#
_entry.id   d7dbe3e13d6dae7a07c185240da900b3
#
_cell.length_a   1.000
_cell.length_b   1.000
_cell.length_c   1.000
_cell.angle_alpha   90.00
_cell.angle_beta   90.00
_cell.angle_gamma   90.00
#
_symmetry.space_group_name_H-M   'P 1'
#
loop_
_entity.id
_entity.type
_entity.pdbx_description
1 polymer ?
#
loop_
_entity_poly.entity_id
_entity_poly.type
_entity_poly.pdbx_seq_one_letter_code
_entity_poly.pdbx_strand_id
1 'polypeptide(L)'
;MIFLGYAVTLGYVFFLIFALGPMVQKHANTETSRKLIHTGLFLVWVLIDVFFKDTVHQIIIPVIFIVLNALSYKYDLYKSVERDTGNHKGTIYFAVAITAVMGAAYFVHELYYPSGIAAFCLTFGDGAAALIGYNTSTRKLRDGKSVSGFLGCIASSALSLLVFRAVYPVSVSVPAVLIVAVSAAVLELVGAGLDNFSVTFGSFFLSWLLINYESHAMLIGMGTALVIFFVVFFSGSIDYYGALLSMVMVFCFYYFGGTFGLLYLLSTFFTIFFVAVVRKRLRPELKKEKSRRFIQVLINGGLGCLFVVLYGLSGELRCLVISIVAIGGCFVDSLSSDVGVLSRAKPYDPLKRRHVESGISGGMSRLGTAAALIGSALIGLCTALALRLTAAEGLLVFALVFLQTLVDTVLGSAVQVKFSCPVCGCVTEKKEHCGKPAAYLSGVRFIDNNWVNALSSIIITAAALLIFKNR
;
A
#
# COMPACT_ATOMS: atom_id res chain seq x y z
N MET A 1 38.80 -2.69 -23.50
CA MET A 1 37.65 -2.00 -22.92
C MET A 1 37.22 -2.63 -21.58
N ILE A 2 36.96 -3.93 -21.50
CA ILE A 2 36.45 -4.61 -20.28
C ILE A 2 37.38 -4.43 -19.08
N PHE A 3 38.68 -4.72 -19.20
CA PHE A 3 39.66 -4.54 -18.10
C PHE A 3 39.73 -3.10 -17.61
N LEU A 4 39.67 -2.10 -18.53
CA LEU A 4 39.63 -0.70 -18.19
C LEU A 4 38.35 -0.36 -17.42
N GLY A 5 37.23 -0.92 -17.86
CA GLY A 5 35.94 -0.76 -17.17
C GLY A 5 35.98 -1.25 -15.72
N TYR A 6 36.52 -2.45 -15.45
CA TYR A 6 36.71 -2.94 -14.08
C TYR A 6 37.65 -2.03 -13.28
N ALA A 7 38.81 -1.65 -13.85
CA ALA A 7 39.75 -0.78 -13.14
C ALA A 7 39.14 0.57 -12.77
N VAL A 8 38.39 1.21 -13.69
CA VAL A 8 37.73 2.49 -13.44
C VAL A 8 36.58 2.32 -12.42
N THR A 9 35.71 1.34 -12.62
CA THR A 9 34.52 1.19 -11.76
C THR A 9 34.89 0.77 -10.34
N LEU A 10 35.73 -0.24 -10.17
CA LEU A 10 36.22 -0.65 -8.85
C LEU A 10 37.09 0.43 -8.22
N GLY A 11 37.99 1.06 -8.98
CA GLY A 11 38.80 2.17 -8.51
C GLY A 11 37.94 3.34 -8.00
N TYR A 12 36.88 3.68 -8.70
CA TYR A 12 35.92 4.70 -8.25
C TYR A 12 35.27 4.34 -6.92
N VAL A 13 34.78 3.10 -6.76
CA VAL A 13 34.17 2.69 -5.50
C VAL A 13 35.17 2.62 -4.36
N PHE A 14 36.40 2.13 -4.61
CA PHE A 14 37.47 2.20 -3.62
C PHE A 14 37.78 3.64 -3.22
N PHE A 15 37.80 4.59 -4.17
CA PHE A 15 37.95 6.02 -3.89
C PHE A 15 36.82 6.53 -2.96
N LEU A 16 35.54 6.18 -3.25
CA LEU A 16 34.41 6.58 -2.41
C LEU A 16 34.57 6.06 -0.97
N ILE A 17 34.93 4.79 -0.80
CA ILE A 17 34.99 4.14 0.51
C ILE A 17 36.26 4.54 1.30
N PHE A 18 37.42 4.53 0.67
CA PHE A 18 38.71 4.67 1.37
C PHE A 18 39.31 6.06 1.33
N ALA A 19 38.90 6.93 0.40
CA ALA A 19 39.36 8.31 0.34
C ALA A 19 38.28 9.30 0.76
N LEU A 20 37.14 9.32 0.06
CA LEU A 20 36.06 10.28 0.31
C LEU A 20 35.40 10.05 1.69
N GLY A 21 35.09 8.79 2.03
CA GLY A 21 34.44 8.45 3.29
C GLY A 21 35.22 8.96 4.52
N PRO A 22 36.46 8.56 4.71
CA PRO A 22 37.30 9.05 5.83
C PRO A 22 37.55 10.56 5.81
N MET A 23 37.65 11.16 4.62
CA MET A 23 37.79 12.62 4.49
C MET A 23 36.56 13.36 5.00
N VAL A 24 35.37 12.87 4.65
CA VAL A 24 34.11 13.46 5.12
C VAL A 24 33.91 13.22 6.63
N GLN A 25 34.29 12.07 7.15
CA GLN A 25 34.17 11.77 8.59
C GLN A 25 35.02 12.68 9.48
N LYS A 26 36.11 13.26 8.96
CA LYS A 26 36.92 14.25 9.69
C LYS A 26 36.14 15.57 9.94
N HIS A 27 35.16 15.89 9.10
CA HIS A 27 34.47 17.18 9.13
C HIS A 27 32.95 17.02 9.38
N ALA A 28 32.42 15.79 9.30
CA ALA A 28 31.01 15.47 9.49
C ALA A 28 30.86 14.14 10.26
N ASN A 29 29.60 13.80 10.62
CA ASN A 29 29.31 12.53 11.29
C ASN A 29 29.34 11.33 10.34
N THR A 30 29.43 10.12 10.92
CA THR A 30 29.48 8.83 10.20
C THR A 30 28.28 8.64 9.27
N GLU A 31 27.08 9.07 9.67
CA GLU A 31 25.87 8.93 8.87
C GLU A 31 25.93 9.82 7.60
N THR A 32 26.42 11.04 7.72
CA THR A 32 26.65 11.93 6.56
C THR A 32 27.66 11.34 5.58
N SER A 33 28.78 10.80 6.08
CA SER A 33 29.78 10.12 5.24
C SER A 33 29.17 8.95 4.49
N ARG A 34 28.47 8.09 5.20
CA ARG A 34 27.79 6.92 4.64
C ARG A 34 26.81 7.31 3.53
N LYS A 35 26.02 8.35 3.75
CA LYS A 35 25.01 8.79 2.78
C LYS A 35 25.61 9.52 1.58
N LEU A 36 26.76 10.20 1.74
CA LEU A 36 27.50 10.76 0.60
C LEU A 36 28.08 9.65 -0.27
N ILE A 37 28.67 8.60 0.33
CA ILE A 37 29.13 7.43 -0.42
C ILE A 37 27.96 6.81 -1.17
N HIS A 38 26.82 6.58 -0.48
CA HIS A 38 25.61 6.02 -1.06
C HIS A 38 25.11 6.83 -2.28
N THR A 39 25.07 8.16 -2.14
CA THR A 39 24.70 9.04 -3.25
C THR A 39 25.70 8.93 -4.41
N GLY A 40 27.01 8.87 -4.13
CA GLY A 40 28.03 8.72 -5.16
C GLY A 40 27.93 7.43 -5.97
N LEU A 41 27.28 6.38 -5.44
CA LEU A 41 27.14 5.11 -6.14
C LEU A 41 26.26 5.18 -7.41
N PHE A 42 25.54 6.30 -7.68
CA PHE A 42 24.84 6.49 -8.96
C PHE A 42 25.78 6.36 -10.16
N LEU A 43 27.02 6.86 -10.03
CA LEU A 43 27.99 6.82 -11.11
C LEU A 43 28.41 5.39 -11.47
N VAL A 44 28.29 4.44 -10.56
CA VAL A 44 28.56 3.02 -10.87
C VAL A 44 27.63 2.51 -11.97
N TRP A 45 26.33 2.87 -11.93
CA TRP A 45 25.41 2.50 -13.01
C TRP A 45 25.82 3.16 -14.35
N VAL A 46 26.23 4.43 -14.32
CA VAL A 46 26.74 5.14 -15.53
C VAL A 46 28.00 4.48 -16.08
N LEU A 47 28.94 4.11 -15.22
CA LEU A 47 30.15 3.39 -15.63
C LEU A 47 29.84 2.01 -16.21
N ILE A 48 28.84 1.33 -15.64
CA ILE A 48 28.36 0.05 -16.20
C ILE A 48 27.73 0.29 -17.59
N ASP A 49 26.95 1.35 -17.79
CA ASP A 49 26.40 1.70 -19.10
C ASP A 49 27.50 1.94 -20.13
N VAL A 50 28.54 2.68 -19.77
CA VAL A 50 29.65 3.04 -20.68
C VAL A 50 30.53 1.84 -21.05
N PHE A 51 30.84 0.95 -20.09
CA PHE A 51 31.85 -0.09 -20.28
C PHE A 51 31.27 -1.50 -20.47
N PHE A 52 30.08 -1.78 -19.97
CA PHE A 52 29.59 -3.14 -19.81
C PHE A 52 28.16 -3.36 -20.31
N LYS A 53 27.53 -2.35 -20.91
CA LYS A 53 26.18 -2.47 -21.46
C LYS A 53 26.06 -3.70 -22.35
N ASP A 54 24.94 -4.40 -22.21
CA ASP A 54 24.57 -5.59 -22.97
C ASP A 54 25.54 -6.78 -22.80
N THR A 55 26.38 -6.75 -21.76
CA THR A 55 27.29 -7.85 -21.41
C THR A 55 26.97 -8.41 -20.02
N VAL A 56 27.36 -9.66 -19.76
CA VAL A 56 27.21 -10.27 -18.43
C VAL A 56 27.94 -9.50 -17.33
N HIS A 57 28.95 -8.70 -17.71
CA HIS A 57 29.74 -7.90 -16.77
C HIS A 57 28.92 -6.81 -16.05
N GLN A 58 27.79 -6.40 -16.61
CA GLN A 58 26.83 -5.50 -15.93
C GLN A 58 26.26 -6.09 -14.63
N ILE A 59 26.17 -7.43 -14.52
CA ILE A 59 25.73 -8.12 -13.31
C ILE A 59 26.92 -8.42 -12.39
N ILE A 60 28.09 -8.75 -12.96
CA ILE A 60 29.27 -9.14 -12.19
C ILE A 60 29.70 -8.02 -11.23
N ILE A 61 29.67 -6.77 -11.67
CA ILE A 61 30.04 -5.61 -10.82
C ILE A 61 29.19 -5.52 -9.55
N PRO A 62 27.84 -5.46 -9.61
CA PRO A 62 27.00 -5.45 -8.41
C PRO A 62 27.15 -6.72 -7.55
N VAL A 63 27.36 -7.90 -8.15
CA VAL A 63 27.63 -9.14 -7.40
C VAL A 63 28.94 -9.05 -6.60
N ILE A 64 29.99 -8.47 -7.17
CA ILE A 64 31.25 -8.20 -6.43
C ILE A 64 30.94 -7.35 -5.18
N PHE A 65 30.05 -6.35 -5.29
CA PHE A 65 29.67 -5.54 -4.13
C PHE A 65 28.88 -6.30 -3.08
N ILE A 66 28.04 -7.27 -3.46
CA ILE A 66 27.37 -8.16 -2.49
C ILE A 66 28.45 -8.90 -1.67
N VAL A 67 29.43 -9.50 -2.37
CA VAL A 67 30.50 -10.25 -1.71
C VAL A 67 31.34 -9.35 -0.80
N LEU A 68 31.76 -8.18 -1.30
CA LEU A 68 32.58 -7.24 -0.54
C LEU A 68 31.82 -6.72 0.71
N ASN A 69 30.55 -6.38 0.57
CA ASN A 69 29.73 -5.94 1.72
C ASN A 69 29.47 -7.09 2.71
N ALA A 70 29.29 -8.32 2.25
CA ALA A 70 29.15 -9.49 3.12
C ALA A 70 30.46 -9.79 3.88
N LEU A 71 31.61 -9.66 3.22
CA LEU A 71 32.92 -9.79 3.86
C LEU A 71 33.18 -8.65 4.86
N SER A 72 32.82 -7.40 4.50
CA SER A 72 32.90 -6.26 5.40
C SER A 72 32.06 -6.50 6.65
N TYR A 73 30.82 -6.95 6.49
CA TYR A 73 29.93 -7.27 7.61
C TYR A 73 30.53 -8.37 8.53
N LYS A 74 31.19 -9.38 7.96
CA LYS A 74 31.76 -10.49 8.72
C LYS A 74 33.05 -10.12 9.44
N TYR A 75 33.88 -9.26 8.84
CA TYR A 75 35.25 -8.95 9.28
C TYR A 75 35.44 -7.49 9.75
N ASP A 76 34.39 -6.68 9.83
CA ASP A 76 34.40 -5.28 10.29
C ASP A 76 35.39 -4.39 9.49
N LEU A 77 35.43 -4.57 8.15
CA LEU A 77 36.46 -3.96 7.31
C LEU A 77 36.22 -2.46 7.02
N TYR A 78 34.95 -2.00 6.99
CA TYR A 78 34.56 -0.66 6.55
C TYR A 78 33.85 0.15 7.63
N LYS A 79 34.55 0.56 8.68
CA LYS A 79 34.01 1.39 9.78
C LYS A 79 33.37 2.70 9.34
N SER A 80 33.77 3.25 8.16
CA SER A 80 33.21 4.49 7.60
C SER A 80 31.84 4.32 6.93
N VAL A 81 31.39 3.07 6.71
CA VAL A 81 30.16 2.74 5.99
C VAL A 81 29.13 2.06 6.91
N GLU A 82 29.56 1.59 8.07
CA GLU A 82 28.71 0.82 8.99
C GLU A 82 28.12 1.71 10.09
N ARG A 83 26.90 1.36 10.56
CA ARG A 83 26.24 2.04 11.69
C ARG A 83 26.74 1.49 13.01
N ASP A 84 26.98 2.36 14.00
CA ASP A 84 27.35 1.99 15.37
C ASP A 84 26.25 1.17 16.11
N THR A 85 25.07 1.04 15.55
CA THR A 85 23.86 0.45 16.18
C THR A 85 23.52 -0.94 15.64
N GLY A 86 24.47 -1.85 15.46
CA GLY A 86 24.23 -3.31 15.33
C GLY A 86 23.37 -3.83 14.15
N ASN A 87 22.76 -3.00 13.30
CA ASN A 87 21.94 -3.44 12.17
C ASN A 87 22.59 -3.07 10.84
N HIS A 88 23.66 -3.79 10.48
CA HIS A 88 24.58 -3.49 9.37
C HIS A 88 24.14 -4.02 7.99
N LYS A 89 22.91 -4.53 7.86
CA LYS A 89 22.47 -5.22 6.62
C LYS A 89 22.07 -4.27 5.47
N GLY A 90 21.98 -2.97 5.73
CA GLY A 90 21.51 -1.99 4.72
C GLY A 90 22.41 -1.93 3.47
N THR A 91 23.72 -2.03 3.61
CA THR A 91 24.69 -2.03 2.48
C THR A 91 24.56 -3.29 1.63
N ILE A 92 24.30 -4.44 2.26
CA ILE A 92 24.06 -5.70 1.56
C ILE A 92 22.71 -5.62 0.81
N TYR A 93 21.66 -5.10 1.44
CA TYR A 93 20.34 -4.94 0.82
C TYR A 93 20.39 -4.02 -0.40
N PHE A 94 21.17 -2.94 -0.33
CA PHE A 94 21.44 -2.06 -1.47
C PHE A 94 22.02 -2.83 -2.65
N ALA A 95 23.14 -3.54 -2.43
CA ALA A 95 23.82 -4.28 -3.48
C ALA A 95 22.94 -5.41 -4.06
N VAL A 96 22.17 -6.12 -3.22
CA VAL A 96 21.24 -7.17 -3.66
C VAL A 96 20.12 -6.57 -4.51
N ALA A 97 19.53 -5.45 -4.10
CA ALA A 97 18.45 -4.82 -4.85
C ALA A 97 18.91 -4.34 -6.23
N ILE A 98 20.07 -3.67 -6.31
CA ILE A 98 20.65 -3.23 -7.59
C ILE A 98 21.03 -4.43 -8.47
N THR A 99 21.64 -5.49 -7.90
CA THR A 99 21.95 -6.71 -8.66
C THR A 99 20.72 -7.34 -9.28
N ALA A 100 19.61 -7.40 -8.52
CA ALA A 100 18.37 -8.00 -9.00
C ALA A 100 17.77 -7.22 -10.19
N VAL A 101 17.71 -5.88 -10.13
CA VAL A 101 17.16 -5.08 -11.24
C VAL A 101 18.08 -5.05 -12.45
N MET A 102 19.40 -5.05 -12.25
CA MET A 102 20.37 -5.14 -13.34
C MET A 102 20.41 -6.55 -13.96
N GLY A 103 20.22 -7.59 -13.14
CA GLY A 103 20.06 -8.96 -13.64
C GLY A 103 18.81 -9.11 -14.51
N ALA A 104 17.67 -8.57 -14.05
CA ALA A 104 16.45 -8.54 -14.87
C ALA A 104 16.67 -7.79 -16.18
N ALA A 105 17.34 -6.65 -16.14
CA ALA A 105 17.68 -5.83 -17.30
C ALA A 105 18.61 -6.53 -18.32
N TYR A 106 19.48 -7.41 -17.84
CA TYR A 106 20.33 -8.22 -18.73
C TYR A 106 19.52 -9.24 -19.55
N PHE A 107 18.55 -9.90 -18.92
CA PHE A 107 17.70 -10.87 -19.62
C PHE A 107 16.59 -10.24 -20.44
N VAL A 108 16.13 -9.03 -20.06
CA VAL A 108 15.03 -8.31 -20.72
C VAL A 108 15.49 -6.88 -21.01
N HIS A 109 15.89 -6.62 -22.23
CA HIS A 109 16.50 -5.35 -22.65
C HIS A 109 15.65 -4.11 -22.36
N GLU A 110 14.32 -4.23 -22.44
CA GLU A 110 13.36 -3.15 -22.12
C GLU A 110 13.47 -2.66 -20.66
N LEU A 111 14.04 -3.47 -19.77
CA LEU A 111 14.23 -3.16 -18.37
C LEU A 111 15.53 -2.39 -18.07
N TYR A 112 16.35 -2.13 -19.11
CA TYR A 112 17.66 -1.52 -18.93
C TYR A 112 17.58 -0.10 -18.35
N TYR A 113 16.85 0.81 -19.00
CA TYR A 113 16.67 2.18 -18.48
C TYR A 113 15.85 2.24 -17.19
N PRO A 114 14.79 1.44 -17.00
CA PRO A 114 14.18 1.27 -15.67
C PRO A 114 15.16 0.93 -14.56
N SER A 115 16.18 0.08 -14.80
CA SER A 115 17.20 -0.25 -13.80
C SER A 115 18.05 0.98 -13.41
N GLY A 116 18.38 1.84 -14.38
CA GLY A 116 19.07 3.09 -14.15
C GLY A 116 18.22 4.09 -13.35
N ILE A 117 16.96 4.26 -13.72
CA ILE A 117 16.02 5.11 -12.99
C ILE A 117 15.89 4.66 -11.53
N ALA A 118 15.78 3.34 -11.29
CA ALA A 118 15.75 2.79 -9.95
C ALA A 118 17.04 3.08 -9.15
N ALA A 119 18.19 2.92 -9.79
CA ALA A 119 19.49 3.24 -9.18
C ALA A 119 19.59 4.72 -8.81
N PHE A 120 19.14 5.63 -9.67
CA PHE A 120 19.13 7.07 -9.41
C PHE A 120 18.15 7.45 -8.30
N CYS A 121 16.95 6.91 -8.30
CA CYS A 121 15.97 7.14 -7.20
C CYS A 121 16.53 6.65 -5.86
N LEU A 122 17.15 5.46 -5.82
CA LEU A 122 17.72 4.93 -4.60
C LEU A 122 18.89 5.77 -4.10
N THR A 123 19.84 6.11 -4.97
CA THR A 123 21.06 6.80 -4.56
C THR A 123 20.82 8.27 -4.22
N PHE A 124 20.13 9.02 -5.08
CA PHE A 124 19.83 10.43 -4.83
C PHE A 124 18.65 10.61 -3.87
N GLY A 125 17.57 9.83 -4.04
CA GLY A 125 16.36 9.97 -3.24
C GLY A 125 16.60 9.65 -1.77
N ASP A 126 17.03 8.43 -1.45
CA ASP A 126 17.35 8.02 -0.08
C ASP A 126 18.54 8.78 0.50
N GLY A 127 19.56 9.07 -0.35
CA GLY A 127 20.70 9.88 0.06
C GLY A 127 20.28 11.27 0.55
N ALA A 128 19.51 12.01 -0.24
CA ALA A 128 19.01 13.34 0.12
C ALA A 128 18.01 13.31 1.27
N ALA A 129 17.12 12.31 1.32
CA ALA A 129 16.18 12.13 2.43
C ALA A 129 16.90 12.11 3.77
N ALA A 130 17.99 11.33 3.85
CA ALA A 130 18.75 11.21 5.08
C ALA A 130 19.62 12.47 5.36
N LEU A 131 20.33 13.00 4.36
CA LEU A 131 21.20 14.17 4.55
C LEU A 131 20.42 15.42 4.96
N ILE A 132 19.31 15.70 4.27
CA ILE A 132 18.46 16.85 4.58
C ILE A 132 17.69 16.60 5.88
N GLY A 133 17.11 15.40 6.03
CA GLY A 133 16.32 15.05 7.20
C GLY A 133 17.08 15.01 8.51
N TYR A 134 18.36 14.67 8.48
CA TYR A 134 19.26 14.69 9.64
C TYR A 134 19.64 16.11 10.06
N ASN A 135 19.94 16.97 9.08
CA ASN A 135 20.45 18.33 9.33
C ASN A 135 19.35 19.37 9.56
N THR A 136 18.07 18.97 9.55
CA THR A 136 16.96 19.89 9.75
C THR A 136 16.04 19.43 10.88
N SER A 137 15.60 20.38 11.72
CA SER A 137 14.70 20.16 12.86
C SER A 137 13.22 20.21 12.47
N THR A 138 12.83 19.60 11.36
CA THR A 138 11.43 19.59 10.94
C THR A 138 10.62 18.48 11.62
N ARG A 139 9.28 18.61 11.53
CA ARG A 139 8.35 17.63 12.09
C ARG A 139 8.71 16.20 11.62
N LYS A 140 8.78 15.28 12.57
CA LYS A 140 8.94 13.86 12.25
C LYS A 140 7.63 13.27 11.75
N LEU A 141 7.70 12.49 10.68
CA LEU A 141 6.56 11.80 10.07
C LEU A 141 6.41 10.40 10.67
N ARG A 142 7.45 9.56 10.51
CA ARG A 142 7.44 8.16 10.94
C ARG A 142 8.86 7.64 11.13
N ASP A 143 9.07 6.74 12.11
CA ASP A 143 10.32 6.00 12.34
C ASP A 143 11.57 6.91 12.29
N GLY A 144 11.44 8.15 12.81
CA GLY A 144 12.48 9.15 12.80
C GLY A 144 12.64 9.94 11.50
N LYS A 145 11.96 9.57 10.42
CA LYS A 145 11.97 10.29 9.13
C LYS A 145 11.23 11.63 9.22
N SER A 146 11.74 12.65 8.54
CA SER A 146 11.29 14.03 8.67
C SER A 146 10.58 14.54 7.40
N VAL A 147 9.76 15.59 7.54
CA VAL A 147 9.11 16.27 6.39
C VAL A 147 10.15 16.81 5.42
N SER A 148 11.23 17.43 5.92
CA SER A 148 12.31 17.95 5.07
C SER A 148 13.05 16.85 4.31
N GLY A 149 13.31 15.70 4.96
CA GLY A 149 13.89 14.54 4.29
C GLY A 149 12.99 13.99 3.19
N PHE A 150 11.68 13.89 3.47
CA PHE A 150 10.70 13.47 2.47
C PHE A 150 10.65 14.41 1.25
N LEU A 151 10.61 15.73 1.46
CA LEU A 151 10.65 16.71 0.37
C LEU A 151 11.99 16.70 -0.37
N GLY A 152 13.09 16.50 0.37
CA GLY A 152 14.43 16.32 -0.20
C GLY A 152 14.52 15.09 -1.10
N CYS A 153 13.90 13.98 -0.71
CA CYS A 153 13.79 12.78 -1.53
C CYS A 153 13.07 13.07 -2.85
N ILE A 154 11.91 13.74 -2.80
CA ILE A 154 11.15 14.11 -4.00
C ILE A 154 11.99 15.00 -4.92
N ALA A 155 12.55 16.08 -4.38
CA ALA A 155 13.29 17.06 -5.17
C ALA A 155 14.54 16.46 -5.83
N SER A 156 15.32 15.67 -5.08
CA SER A 156 16.54 15.05 -5.61
C SER A 156 16.23 13.93 -6.61
N SER A 157 15.23 13.10 -6.34
CA SER A 157 14.77 12.09 -7.30
C SER A 157 14.26 12.75 -8.59
N ALA A 158 13.40 13.76 -8.50
CA ALA A 158 12.90 14.46 -9.67
C ALA A 158 14.01 15.09 -10.50
N LEU A 159 14.95 15.80 -9.86
CA LEU A 159 16.09 16.43 -10.53
C LEU A 159 16.97 15.38 -11.20
N SER A 160 17.33 14.30 -10.49
CA SER A 160 18.15 13.23 -11.06
C SER A 160 17.50 12.54 -12.24
N LEU A 161 16.17 12.34 -12.20
CA LEU A 161 15.40 11.75 -13.30
C LEU A 161 15.25 12.70 -14.48
N LEU A 162 15.15 14.01 -14.27
CA LEU A 162 15.16 15.00 -15.35
C LEU A 162 16.54 15.00 -16.06
N VAL A 163 17.62 14.91 -15.31
CA VAL A 163 18.98 14.75 -15.88
C VAL A 163 19.09 13.42 -16.63
N PHE A 164 18.62 12.31 -16.03
CA PHE A 164 18.63 11.00 -16.67
C PHE A 164 17.91 11.03 -18.01
N ARG A 165 16.68 11.61 -18.05
CA ARG A 165 15.90 11.79 -19.27
C ARG A 165 16.62 12.66 -20.32
N ALA A 166 17.39 13.66 -19.92
CA ALA A 166 18.12 14.53 -20.85
C ALA A 166 19.35 13.82 -21.47
N VAL A 167 19.95 12.87 -20.73
CA VAL A 167 21.16 12.15 -21.17
C VAL A 167 20.82 10.87 -21.94
N TYR A 168 19.79 10.15 -21.51
CA TYR A 168 19.40 8.85 -22.07
C TYR A 168 18.17 8.93 -22.96
N PRO A 169 18.03 8.08 -23.99
CA PRO A 169 16.90 8.08 -24.92
C PRO A 169 15.64 7.47 -24.28
N VAL A 170 15.14 8.13 -23.22
CA VAL A 170 13.95 7.69 -22.47
C VAL A 170 12.83 8.68 -22.70
N SER A 171 11.72 8.19 -23.30
CA SER A 171 10.54 9.00 -23.58
C SER A 171 9.55 8.90 -22.41
N VAL A 172 9.74 9.74 -21.41
CA VAL A 172 8.77 9.90 -20.29
C VAL A 172 8.41 11.37 -20.12
N SER A 173 7.16 11.67 -19.82
CA SER A 173 6.71 13.03 -19.58
C SER A 173 7.21 13.59 -18.24
N VAL A 174 7.16 14.92 -18.07
CA VAL A 174 7.48 15.55 -16.77
C VAL A 174 6.51 15.10 -15.67
N PRO A 175 5.19 14.97 -15.88
CA PRO A 175 4.28 14.38 -14.91
C PRO A 175 4.69 12.95 -14.50
N ALA A 176 5.13 12.10 -15.44
CA ALA A 176 5.61 10.76 -15.12
C ALA A 176 6.86 10.80 -14.22
N VAL A 177 7.82 11.67 -14.50
CA VAL A 177 9.00 11.90 -13.63
C VAL A 177 8.57 12.27 -12.21
N LEU A 178 7.61 13.19 -12.06
CA LEU A 178 7.10 13.59 -10.75
C LEU A 178 6.41 12.43 -10.02
N ILE A 179 5.61 11.63 -10.74
CA ILE A 179 4.95 10.44 -10.18
C ILE A 179 6.00 9.45 -9.64
N VAL A 180 7.05 9.15 -10.41
CA VAL A 180 8.13 8.26 -9.96
C VAL A 180 8.83 8.83 -8.74
N ALA A 181 9.19 10.11 -8.75
CA ALA A 181 9.90 10.77 -7.65
C ALA A 181 9.08 10.80 -6.35
N VAL A 182 7.78 11.15 -6.45
CA VAL A 182 6.88 11.13 -5.29
C VAL A 182 6.65 9.72 -4.78
N SER A 183 6.49 8.75 -5.68
CA SER A 183 6.34 7.34 -5.31
C SER A 183 7.59 6.78 -4.63
N ALA A 184 8.79 7.13 -5.11
CA ALA A 184 10.05 6.76 -4.47
C ALA A 184 10.14 7.30 -3.03
N ALA A 185 9.73 8.55 -2.81
CA ALA A 185 9.70 9.15 -1.48
C ALA A 185 8.65 8.49 -0.55
N VAL A 186 7.48 8.12 -1.08
CA VAL A 186 6.47 7.35 -0.33
C VAL A 186 7.02 5.98 0.06
N LEU A 187 7.67 5.28 -0.86
CA LEU A 187 8.26 3.95 -0.62
C LEU A 187 9.43 4.02 0.35
N GLU A 188 10.24 5.09 0.31
CA GLU A 188 11.27 5.38 1.30
C GLU A 188 10.63 5.60 2.69
N LEU A 189 9.60 6.45 2.78
CA LEU A 189 8.91 6.75 4.03
C LEU A 189 8.30 5.50 4.70
N VAL A 190 7.77 4.57 3.89
CA VAL A 190 7.01 3.40 4.36
C VAL A 190 7.88 2.15 4.49
N GLY A 191 9.08 2.13 3.92
CA GLY A 191 9.93 0.96 3.76
C GLY A 191 10.35 0.21 5.04
N ALA A 192 10.20 0.82 6.23
CA ALA A 192 10.41 0.17 7.55
C ALA A 192 11.73 -0.64 7.66
N GLY A 193 12.84 -0.09 7.14
CA GLY A 193 14.17 -0.76 7.10
C GLY A 193 14.40 -1.65 5.88
N LEU A 194 13.41 -1.80 5.00
CA LEU A 194 13.52 -2.42 3.67
C LEU A 194 13.42 -1.37 2.55
N ASP A 195 13.69 -0.11 2.86
CA ASP A 195 13.65 1.03 1.96
C ASP A 195 14.50 0.82 0.70
N ASN A 196 15.67 0.21 0.81
CA ASN A 196 16.50 -0.15 -0.34
C ASN A 196 15.75 -1.06 -1.35
N PHE A 197 14.96 -2.01 -0.88
CA PHE A 197 14.17 -2.86 -1.76
C PHE A 197 12.91 -2.15 -2.28
N SER A 198 12.15 -1.50 -1.38
CA SER A 198 10.91 -0.85 -1.76
C SER A 198 11.11 0.27 -2.77
N VAL A 199 12.11 1.14 -2.55
CA VAL A 199 12.46 2.22 -3.48
C VAL A 199 12.96 1.65 -4.81
N THR A 200 13.91 0.70 -4.77
CA THR A 200 14.48 0.13 -5.99
C THR A 200 13.42 -0.57 -6.84
N PHE A 201 12.73 -1.56 -6.29
CA PHE A 201 11.74 -2.33 -7.07
C PHE A 201 10.52 -1.50 -7.44
N GLY A 202 10.07 -0.60 -6.57
CA GLY A 202 8.95 0.27 -6.87
C GLY A 202 9.26 1.26 -7.99
N SER A 203 10.41 1.95 -7.94
CA SER A 203 10.83 2.87 -9.00
C SER A 203 11.14 2.13 -10.31
N PHE A 204 11.73 0.93 -10.23
CA PHE A 204 12.00 0.07 -11.38
C PHE A 204 10.72 -0.31 -12.12
N PHE A 205 9.77 -0.90 -11.41
CA PHE A 205 8.51 -1.33 -12.01
C PHE A 205 7.70 -0.14 -12.53
N LEU A 206 7.60 0.93 -11.74
CA LEU A 206 6.83 2.11 -12.11
C LEU A 206 7.41 2.83 -13.33
N SER A 207 8.75 2.93 -13.42
CA SER A 207 9.41 3.53 -14.57
C SER A 207 9.26 2.67 -15.82
N TRP A 208 9.39 1.33 -15.71
CA TRP A 208 9.11 0.42 -16.83
C TRP A 208 7.69 0.60 -17.35
N LEU A 209 6.72 0.65 -16.44
CA LEU A 209 5.32 0.83 -16.79
C LEU A 209 5.08 2.16 -17.52
N LEU A 210 5.66 3.25 -17.02
CA LEU A 210 5.50 4.59 -17.62
C LEU A 210 6.27 4.74 -18.93
N ILE A 211 7.44 4.14 -19.08
CA ILE A 211 8.20 4.18 -20.34
C ILE A 211 7.41 3.49 -21.47
N ASN A 212 6.76 2.35 -21.18
CA ASN A 212 6.13 1.52 -22.21
C ASN A 212 4.64 1.82 -22.41
N TYR A 213 3.93 2.29 -21.39
CA TYR A 213 2.47 2.38 -21.38
C TYR A 213 1.94 3.74 -20.93
N GLU A 214 2.76 4.80 -20.93
CA GLU A 214 2.32 6.13 -20.51
C GLU A 214 1.10 6.59 -21.29
N SER A 215 0.04 6.95 -20.56
CA SER A 215 -1.17 7.55 -21.11
C SER A 215 -1.72 8.60 -20.14
N HIS A 216 -2.51 9.54 -20.64
CA HIS A 216 -3.16 10.55 -19.78
C HIS A 216 -4.00 9.89 -18.68
N ALA A 217 -4.73 8.83 -19.01
CA ALA A 217 -5.52 8.10 -18.01
C ALA A 217 -4.63 7.49 -16.91
N MET A 218 -3.49 6.90 -17.29
CA MET A 218 -2.53 6.34 -16.34
C MET A 218 -1.95 7.40 -15.41
N LEU A 219 -1.51 8.54 -15.96
CA LEU A 219 -0.95 9.64 -15.18
C LEU A 219 -1.97 10.25 -14.20
N ILE A 220 -3.22 10.46 -14.66
CA ILE A 220 -4.32 10.94 -13.81
C ILE A 220 -4.61 9.91 -12.70
N GLY A 221 -4.69 8.62 -13.05
CA GLY A 221 -4.95 7.55 -12.09
C GLY A 221 -3.88 7.47 -11.00
N MET A 222 -2.61 7.48 -11.39
CA MET A 222 -1.50 7.46 -10.45
C MET A 222 -1.44 8.73 -9.59
N GLY A 223 -1.63 9.90 -10.19
CA GLY A 223 -1.69 11.18 -9.45
C GLY A 223 -2.81 11.19 -8.43
N THR A 224 -4.02 10.77 -8.82
CA THR A 224 -5.17 10.66 -7.91
C THR A 224 -4.89 9.66 -6.78
N ALA A 225 -4.30 8.51 -7.10
CA ALA A 225 -3.93 7.50 -6.11
C ALA A 225 -2.92 8.04 -5.08
N LEU A 226 -1.93 8.81 -5.51
CA LEU A 226 -0.98 9.48 -4.60
C LEU A 226 -1.68 10.53 -3.71
N VAL A 227 -2.59 11.34 -4.25
CA VAL A 227 -3.36 12.30 -3.45
C VAL A 227 -4.17 11.58 -2.38
N ILE A 228 -4.86 10.51 -2.73
CA ILE A 228 -5.65 9.72 -1.76
C ILE A 228 -4.74 9.05 -0.72
N PHE A 229 -3.56 8.55 -1.12
CA PHE A 229 -2.57 8.04 -0.17
C PHE A 229 -2.25 9.09 0.91
N PHE A 230 -1.95 10.34 0.52
CA PHE A 230 -1.64 11.38 1.49
C PHE A 230 -2.83 11.76 2.38
N VAL A 231 -4.03 11.86 1.82
CA VAL A 231 -5.25 12.11 2.60
C VAL A 231 -5.45 11.04 3.65
N VAL A 232 -5.33 9.77 3.28
CA VAL A 232 -5.50 8.62 4.18
C VAL A 232 -4.37 8.55 5.21
N PHE A 233 -3.13 8.72 4.78
CA PHE A 233 -1.94 8.70 5.64
C PHE A 233 -1.98 9.78 6.72
N PHE A 234 -2.24 11.04 6.34
CA PHE A 234 -2.29 12.15 7.29
C PHE A 234 -3.53 12.15 8.18
N SER A 235 -4.64 11.55 7.74
CA SER A 235 -5.82 11.38 8.58
C SER A 235 -5.61 10.38 9.74
N GLY A 236 -4.62 9.48 9.62
CA GLY A 236 -4.40 8.40 10.57
C GLY A 236 -5.54 7.39 10.66
N SER A 237 -6.46 7.40 9.68
CA SER A 237 -7.65 6.53 9.66
C SER A 237 -7.32 5.09 9.33
N ILE A 238 -6.23 4.86 8.61
CA ILE A 238 -5.76 3.55 8.15
C ILE A 238 -4.25 3.49 8.44
N ASP A 239 -3.72 2.30 8.71
CA ASP A 239 -2.28 2.12 8.81
C ASP A 239 -1.60 2.33 7.44
N TYR A 240 -0.31 2.52 7.43
CA TYR A 240 0.41 2.90 6.21
C TYR A 240 0.46 1.81 5.13
N TYR A 241 0.46 0.54 5.49
CA TYR A 241 0.36 -0.55 4.51
C TYR A 241 -1.05 -0.61 3.91
N GLY A 242 -2.07 -0.34 4.74
CA GLY A 242 -3.44 -0.14 4.26
C GLY A 242 -3.58 1.09 3.37
N ALA A 243 -2.86 2.19 3.67
CA ALA A 243 -2.84 3.37 2.82
C ALA A 243 -2.19 3.09 1.45
N LEU A 244 -1.08 2.33 1.41
CA LEU A 244 -0.49 1.87 0.15
C LEU A 244 -1.45 0.99 -0.65
N LEU A 245 -2.11 0.04 0.00
CA LEU A 245 -3.10 -0.81 -0.65
C LEU A 245 -4.27 0.01 -1.19
N SER A 246 -4.76 1.00 -0.42
CA SER A 246 -5.80 1.92 -0.88
C SER A 246 -5.37 2.72 -2.11
N MET A 247 -4.10 3.14 -2.17
CA MET A 247 -3.53 3.80 -3.35
C MET A 247 -3.60 2.89 -4.59
N VAL A 248 -3.21 1.62 -4.46
CA VAL A 248 -3.30 0.64 -5.55
C VAL A 248 -4.76 0.43 -5.98
N MET A 249 -5.69 0.30 -5.03
CA MET A 249 -7.11 0.15 -5.32
C MET A 249 -7.68 1.38 -6.06
N VAL A 250 -7.36 2.59 -5.63
CA VAL A 250 -7.79 3.83 -6.30
C VAL A 250 -7.29 3.86 -7.75
N PHE A 251 -6.03 3.51 -7.98
CA PHE A 251 -5.48 3.39 -9.32
C PHE A 251 -6.25 2.37 -10.17
N CYS A 252 -6.44 1.15 -9.67
CA CYS A 252 -7.16 0.09 -10.39
C CYS A 252 -8.60 0.48 -10.72
N PHE A 253 -9.32 1.06 -9.76
CA PHE A 253 -10.71 1.49 -9.97
C PHE A 253 -10.83 2.63 -10.97
N TYR A 254 -9.86 3.54 -11.03
CA TYR A 254 -9.85 4.57 -12.06
C TYR A 254 -9.43 4.03 -13.42
N TYR A 255 -8.30 3.32 -13.49
CA TYR A 255 -7.67 2.90 -14.74
C TYR A 255 -8.52 1.86 -15.49
N PHE A 256 -9.05 0.87 -14.77
CA PHE A 256 -9.86 -0.20 -15.33
C PHE A 256 -11.37 0.09 -15.26
N GLY A 257 -11.85 0.68 -14.17
CA GLY A 257 -13.27 0.98 -13.95
C GLY A 257 -13.71 2.37 -14.44
N GLY A 258 -12.78 3.18 -14.95
CA GLY A 258 -13.04 4.53 -15.42
C GLY A 258 -13.47 5.49 -14.32
N THR A 259 -13.99 6.65 -14.72
CA THR A 259 -14.48 7.68 -13.79
C THR A 259 -15.58 7.14 -12.86
N PHE A 260 -16.46 6.27 -13.37
CA PHE A 260 -17.51 5.66 -12.55
C PHE A 260 -16.92 4.77 -11.44
N GLY A 261 -15.96 3.90 -11.76
CA GLY A 261 -15.29 3.05 -10.78
C GLY A 261 -14.62 3.88 -9.66
N LEU A 262 -13.89 4.94 -10.06
CA LEU A 262 -13.26 5.84 -9.10
C LEU A 262 -14.30 6.51 -8.18
N LEU A 263 -15.33 7.14 -8.75
CA LEU A 263 -16.35 7.85 -7.98
C LEU A 263 -17.10 6.89 -7.05
N TYR A 264 -17.36 5.67 -7.50
CA TYR A 264 -17.97 4.62 -6.68
C TYR A 264 -17.10 4.27 -5.47
N LEU A 265 -15.81 3.97 -5.68
CA LEU A 265 -14.89 3.66 -4.59
C LEU A 265 -14.75 4.81 -3.60
N LEU A 266 -14.56 6.04 -4.11
CA LEU A 266 -14.40 7.23 -3.25
C LEU A 266 -15.68 7.56 -2.47
N SER A 267 -16.87 7.44 -3.10
CA SER A 267 -18.13 7.70 -2.42
C SER A 267 -18.36 6.75 -1.24
N THR A 268 -18.07 5.45 -1.41
CA THR A 268 -18.15 4.46 -0.32
C THR A 268 -17.17 4.77 0.80
N PHE A 269 -15.92 5.09 0.46
CA PHE A 269 -14.90 5.45 1.44
C PHE A 269 -15.25 6.71 2.24
N PHE A 270 -15.60 7.81 1.57
CA PHE A 270 -15.91 9.07 2.24
C PHE A 270 -17.19 8.99 3.07
N THR A 271 -18.20 8.22 2.62
CA THR A 271 -19.42 8.00 3.41
C THR A 271 -19.11 7.30 4.72
N ILE A 272 -18.33 6.20 4.69
CA ILE A 272 -17.92 5.51 5.93
C ILE A 272 -17.07 6.42 6.82
N PHE A 273 -16.16 7.18 6.25
CA PHE A 273 -15.35 8.14 7.01
C PHE A 273 -16.23 9.17 7.70
N PHE A 274 -17.17 9.77 6.99
CA PHE A 274 -18.10 10.76 7.53
C PHE A 274 -18.98 10.15 8.65
N VAL A 275 -19.57 8.99 8.42
CA VAL A 275 -20.40 8.27 9.41
C VAL A 275 -19.56 7.93 10.65
N ALA A 276 -18.33 7.50 10.49
CA ALA A 276 -17.42 7.23 11.61
C ALA A 276 -17.12 8.50 12.45
N VAL A 277 -16.94 9.67 11.79
CA VAL A 277 -16.77 10.96 12.48
C VAL A 277 -18.03 11.34 13.25
N VAL A 278 -19.21 11.22 12.63
CA VAL A 278 -20.50 11.52 13.29
C VAL A 278 -20.73 10.57 14.48
N ARG A 279 -20.50 9.27 14.31
CA ARG A 279 -20.59 8.28 15.39
C ARG A 279 -19.68 8.64 16.57
N LYS A 280 -18.42 9.01 16.29
CA LYS A 280 -17.46 9.41 17.33
C LYS A 280 -17.91 10.64 18.12
N ARG A 281 -18.60 11.58 17.47
CA ARG A 281 -19.17 12.76 18.15
C ARG A 281 -20.40 12.43 19.00
N LEU A 282 -21.27 11.54 18.51
CA LEU A 282 -22.54 11.20 19.17
C LEU A 282 -22.37 10.13 20.27
N ARG A 283 -21.37 9.25 20.14
CA ARG A 283 -21.10 8.14 21.08
C ARG A 283 -19.60 8.04 21.37
N PRO A 284 -19.00 9.01 22.06
CA PRO A 284 -17.56 9.05 22.37
C PRO A 284 -17.10 7.89 23.25
N GLU A 285 -18.02 7.28 24.04
CA GLU A 285 -17.77 6.12 24.90
C GLU A 285 -17.46 4.83 24.09
N LEU A 286 -17.94 4.74 22.84
CA LEU A 286 -17.72 3.61 21.97
C LEU A 286 -16.37 3.77 21.23
N LYS A 287 -15.27 3.53 21.95
CA LYS A 287 -13.92 3.58 21.36
C LYS A 287 -13.73 2.39 20.42
N LYS A 288 -13.79 2.64 19.12
CA LYS A 288 -13.26 1.71 18.10
C LYS A 288 -11.72 1.81 18.02
N GLU A 289 -11.09 0.83 17.38
CA GLU A 289 -9.63 0.84 17.13
C GLU A 289 -9.17 2.17 16.50
N LYS A 290 -7.96 2.59 16.84
CA LYS A 290 -7.41 3.90 16.41
C LYS A 290 -7.30 4.04 14.89
N SER A 291 -7.00 2.95 14.18
CA SER A 291 -6.88 2.93 12.71
C SER A 291 -7.27 1.55 12.16
N ARG A 292 -7.78 1.51 10.93
CA ARG A 292 -8.02 0.25 10.21
C ARG A 292 -6.66 -0.31 9.78
N ARG A 293 -6.51 -1.64 9.87
CA ARG A 293 -5.28 -2.34 9.49
C ARG A 293 -5.32 -2.74 8.01
N PHE A 294 -4.14 -2.93 7.41
CA PHE A 294 -3.96 -3.47 6.06
C PHE A 294 -4.90 -4.64 5.75
N ILE A 295 -5.01 -5.61 6.67
CA ILE A 295 -5.86 -6.80 6.47
C ILE A 295 -7.34 -6.43 6.30
N GLN A 296 -7.83 -5.40 6.99
CA GLN A 296 -9.22 -4.95 6.86
C GLN A 296 -9.46 -4.25 5.52
N VAL A 297 -8.49 -3.49 5.01
CA VAL A 297 -8.55 -2.88 3.68
C VAL A 297 -8.55 -3.96 2.61
N LEU A 298 -7.69 -4.99 2.76
CA LEU A 298 -7.61 -6.11 1.83
C LEU A 298 -8.91 -6.91 1.78
N ILE A 299 -9.49 -7.25 2.92
CA ILE A 299 -10.74 -8.01 3.00
C ILE A 299 -11.90 -7.22 2.39
N ASN A 300 -12.03 -5.93 2.73
CA ASN A 300 -13.16 -5.13 2.29
C ASN A 300 -13.07 -4.66 0.83
N GLY A 301 -11.86 -4.60 0.27
CA GLY A 301 -11.64 -4.05 -1.06
C GLY A 301 -11.00 -5.01 -2.06
N GLY A 302 -10.34 -6.07 -1.59
CA GLY A 302 -9.50 -6.93 -2.44
C GLY A 302 -10.26 -7.67 -3.53
N LEU A 303 -11.41 -8.27 -3.20
CA LEU A 303 -12.25 -8.93 -4.21
C LEU A 303 -12.78 -7.93 -5.24
N GLY A 304 -13.26 -6.76 -4.80
CA GLY A 304 -13.70 -5.72 -5.71
C GLY A 304 -12.57 -5.24 -6.63
N CYS A 305 -11.36 -5.07 -6.08
CA CYS A 305 -10.18 -4.70 -6.86
C CYS A 305 -9.82 -5.78 -7.89
N LEU A 306 -9.86 -7.05 -7.51
CA LEU A 306 -9.63 -8.17 -8.43
C LEU A 306 -10.60 -8.13 -9.61
N PHE A 307 -11.90 -7.94 -9.35
CA PHE A 307 -12.91 -7.96 -10.39
C PHE A 307 -12.92 -6.71 -11.27
N VAL A 308 -12.52 -5.54 -10.77
CA VAL A 308 -12.36 -4.37 -11.64
C VAL A 308 -11.14 -4.53 -12.56
N VAL A 309 -10.08 -5.18 -12.12
CA VAL A 309 -8.93 -5.53 -12.98
C VAL A 309 -9.35 -6.53 -14.04
N LEU A 310 -10.09 -7.58 -13.66
CA LEU A 310 -10.64 -8.56 -14.62
C LEU A 310 -11.55 -7.89 -15.64
N TYR A 311 -12.35 -6.90 -15.25
CA TYR A 311 -13.14 -6.10 -16.18
C TYR A 311 -12.25 -5.37 -17.19
N GLY A 312 -11.20 -4.70 -16.72
CA GLY A 312 -10.28 -3.98 -17.62
C GLY A 312 -9.53 -4.91 -18.61
N LEU A 313 -9.26 -6.14 -18.21
CA LEU A 313 -8.56 -7.13 -19.06
C LEU A 313 -9.50 -7.85 -20.04
N SER A 314 -10.73 -8.15 -19.63
CA SER A 314 -11.68 -8.94 -20.43
C SER A 314 -12.70 -8.09 -21.20
N GLY A 315 -12.98 -6.87 -20.76
CA GLY A 315 -14.09 -6.03 -21.24
C GLY A 315 -15.48 -6.52 -20.80
N GLU A 316 -15.56 -7.60 -20.00
CA GLU A 316 -16.83 -8.19 -19.60
C GLU A 316 -17.51 -7.39 -18.48
N LEU A 317 -18.64 -6.75 -18.81
CA LEU A 317 -19.39 -5.90 -17.87
C LEU A 317 -19.78 -6.61 -16.57
N ARG A 318 -19.99 -7.93 -16.63
CA ARG A 318 -20.27 -8.74 -15.42
C ARG A 318 -19.16 -8.59 -14.35
N CYS A 319 -17.89 -8.50 -14.75
CA CYS A 319 -16.80 -8.34 -13.82
C CYS A 319 -16.89 -7.00 -13.07
N LEU A 320 -17.27 -5.92 -13.77
CA LEU A 320 -17.52 -4.63 -13.12
C LEU A 320 -18.71 -4.68 -12.16
N VAL A 321 -19.81 -5.32 -12.54
CA VAL A 321 -20.98 -5.49 -11.66
C VAL A 321 -20.62 -6.30 -10.41
N ILE A 322 -19.84 -7.38 -10.55
CA ILE A 322 -19.36 -8.19 -9.41
C ILE A 322 -18.43 -7.37 -8.51
N SER A 323 -17.54 -6.56 -9.09
CA SER A 323 -16.70 -5.63 -8.33
C SER A 323 -17.53 -4.67 -7.47
N ILE A 324 -18.60 -4.11 -8.05
CA ILE A 324 -19.53 -3.22 -7.34
C ILE A 324 -20.25 -3.96 -6.20
N VAL A 325 -20.73 -5.17 -6.44
CA VAL A 325 -21.38 -5.98 -5.41
C VAL A 325 -20.42 -6.28 -4.26
N ALA A 326 -19.18 -6.68 -4.54
CA ALA A 326 -18.18 -7.00 -3.52
C ALA A 326 -17.83 -5.79 -2.63
N ILE A 327 -17.54 -4.62 -3.24
CA ILE A 327 -17.28 -3.38 -2.49
C ILE A 327 -18.54 -2.90 -1.75
N GLY A 328 -19.67 -2.91 -2.47
CA GLY A 328 -20.95 -2.42 -1.93
C GLY A 328 -21.42 -3.19 -0.72
N GLY A 329 -21.28 -4.52 -0.75
CA GLY A 329 -21.64 -5.36 0.37
C GLY A 329 -20.81 -5.07 1.64
N CYS A 330 -19.49 -4.98 1.51
CA CYS A 330 -18.60 -4.60 2.61
C CYS A 330 -18.86 -3.17 3.11
N PHE A 331 -19.17 -2.26 2.19
CA PHE A 331 -19.54 -0.89 2.52
C PHE A 331 -20.85 -0.84 3.32
N VAL A 332 -21.90 -1.49 2.85
CA VAL A 332 -23.22 -1.46 3.48
C VAL A 332 -23.19 -2.16 4.84
N ASP A 333 -22.42 -3.25 4.98
CA ASP A 333 -22.22 -3.88 6.28
C ASP A 333 -21.53 -2.93 7.27
N SER A 334 -20.46 -2.27 6.87
CA SER A 334 -19.79 -1.26 7.69
C SER A 334 -20.71 -0.08 8.04
N LEU A 335 -21.51 0.38 7.08
CA LEU A 335 -22.51 1.45 7.27
C LEU A 335 -23.58 1.04 8.27
N SER A 336 -24.13 -0.16 8.10
CA SER A 336 -25.13 -0.74 9.01
C SER A 336 -24.62 -0.84 10.44
N SER A 337 -23.38 -1.29 10.61
CA SER A 337 -22.72 -1.42 11.91
C SER A 337 -22.48 -0.05 12.57
N ASP A 338 -21.92 0.93 11.82
CA ASP A 338 -21.59 2.25 12.38
C ASP A 338 -22.84 3.10 12.68
N VAL A 339 -23.91 2.98 11.89
CA VAL A 339 -25.20 3.62 12.15
C VAL A 339 -25.98 2.84 13.21
N GLY A 340 -25.89 1.51 13.19
CA GLY A 340 -26.60 0.62 14.10
C GLY A 340 -26.29 0.84 15.57
N VAL A 341 -25.04 1.15 15.91
CA VAL A 341 -24.62 1.44 17.30
C VAL A 341 -25.15 2.80 17.82
N LEU A 342 -25.69 3.66 16.94
CA LEU A 342 -26.39 4.88 17.35
C LEU A 342 -27.82 4.61 17.86
N SER A 343 -28.35 3.41 17.63
CA SER A 343 -29.67 3.01 18.14
C SER A 343 -29.69 3.02 19.66
N ARG A 344 -30.78 3.54 20.24
CA ARG A 344 -31.03 3.48 21.69
C ARG A 344 -31.50 2.08 22.15
N ALA A 345 -32.14 1.32 21.26
CA ALA A 345 -32.62 -0.03 21.57
C ALA A 345 -31.46 -1.05 21.42
N LYS A 346 -31.43 -2.05 22.28
CA LYS A 346 -30.50 -3.16 22.17
C LYS A 346 -30.70 -3.91 20.85
N PRO A 347 -29.60 -4.24 20.11
CA PRO A 347 -29.71 -5.07 18.91
C PRO A 347 -30.32 -6.44 19.21
N TYR A 348 -30.98 -7.02 18.22
CA TYR A 348 -31.56 -8.35 18.28
C TYR A 348 -30.76 -9.33 17.45
N ASP A 349 -30.35 -10.44 18.02
CA ASP A 349 -29.73 -11.58 17.33
C ASP A 349 -30.80 -12.49 16.75
N PRO A 350 -31.00 -12.51 15.43
CA PRO A 350 -32.08 -13.27 14.82
C PRO A 350 -31.87 -14.79 14.90
N LEU A 351 -30.61 -15.24 14.93
CA LEU A 351 -30.28 -16.66 15.02
C LEU A 351 -30.50 -17.20 16.42
N LYS A 352 -30.06 -16.47 17.46
CA LYS A 352 -30.23 -16.87 18.88
C LYS A 352 -31.52 -16.36 19.51
N ARG A 353 -32.34 -15.62 18.75
CA ARG A 353 -33.63 -15.07 19.18
C ARG A 353 -33.56 -14.31 20.51
N ARG A 354 -32.51 -13.49 20.71
CA ARG A 354 -32.29 -12.70 21.92
C ARG A 354 -31.68 -11.34 21.65
N HIS A 355 -31.87 -10.41 22.60
CA HIS A 355 -31.17 -9.13 22.56
C HIS A 355 -29.69 -9.32 22.99
N VAL A 356 -28.80 -8.60 22.34
CA VAL A 356 -27.36 -8.59 22.60
C VAL A 356 -26.89 -7.17 22.91
N GLU A 357 -25.68 -7.05 23.49
CA GLU A 357 -25.09 -5.72 23.75
C GLU A 357 -24.69 -5.05 22.45
N SER A 358 -24.79 -3.70 22.43
CA SER A 358 -24.41 -2.90 21.27
C SER A 358 -22.94 -3.07 20.95
N GLY A 359 -22.63 -3.31 19.65
CA GLY A 359 -21.27 -3.52 19.18
C GLY A 359 -20.78 -4.98 19.19
N ILE A 360 -21.63 -5.93 19.56
CA ILE A 360 -21.37 -7.38 19.44
C ILE A 360 -21.90 -7.87 18.09
N SER A 361 -21.06 -8.58 17.33
CA SER A 361 -21.42 -9.18 16.03
C SER A 361 -22.55 -10.19 16.14
N GLY A 362 -23.40 -10.23 15.11
CA GLY A 362 -24.61 -11.04 15.06
C GLY A 362 -25.86 -10.32 15.57
N GLY A 363 -25.75 -9.07 16.05
CA GLY A 363 -26.89 -8.26 16.47
C GLY A 363 -27.34 -7.25 15.40
N MET A 364 -28.61 -7.23 15.08
CA MET A 364 -29.25 -6.27 14.16
C MET A 364 -30.04 -5.21 14.93
N SER A 365 -29.83 -3.94 14.64
CA SER A 365 -30.65 -2.84 15.13
C SER A 365 -31.59 -2.32 14.04
N ARG A 366 -32.75 -1.80 14.39
CA ARG A 366 -33.66 -1.19 13.41
C ARG A 366 -33.02 -0.11 12.58
N LEU A 367 -32.22 0.73 13.22
CA LEU A 367 -31.49 1.84 12.55
C LEU A 367 -30.42 1.32 11.60
N GLY A 368 -29.64 0.30 12.01
CA GLY A 368 -28.63 -0.34 11.16
C GLY A 368 -29.26 -1.04 9.96
N THR A 369 -30.37 -1.78 10.16
CA THR A 369 -31.11 -2.44 9.07
C THR A 369 -31.68 -1.42 8.07
N ALA A 370 -32.23 -0.31 8.54
CA ALA A 370 -32.67 0.77 7.66
C ALA A 370 -31.54 1.38 6.85
N ALA A 371 -30.39 1.62 7.48
CA ALA A 371 -29.19 2.09 6.78
C ALA A 371 -28.69 1.10 5.73
N ALA A 372 -28.74 -0.21 6.03
CA ALA A 372 -28.39 -1.26 5.07
C ALA A 372 -29.35 -1.28 3.87
N LEU A 373 -30.64 -1.21 4.10
CA LEU A 373 -31.64 -1.17 3.03
C LEU A 373 -31.47 0.05 2.13
N ILE A 374 -31.33 1.24 2.72
CA ILE A 374 -31.14 2.49 1.96
C ILE A 374 -29.82 2.45 1.18
N GLY A 375 -28.72 2.05 1.82
CA GLY A 375 -27.41 1.96 1.16
C GLY A 375 -27.40 0.98 0.00
N SER A 376 -27.99 -0.20 0.19
CA SER A 376 -28.12 -1.21 -0.87
C SER A 376 -29.01 -0.74 -2.02
N ALA A 377 -30.13 -0.06 -1.72
CA ALA A 377 -31.03 0.49 -2.73
C ALA A 377 -30.34 1.58 -3.58
N LEU A 378 -29.58 2.47 -2.95
CA LEU A 378 -28.80 3.47 -3.64
C LEU A 378 -27.75 2.84 -4.55
N ILE A 379 -27.01 1.82 -4.07
CA ILE A 379 -26.03 1.11 -4.89
C ILE A 379 -26.69 0.44 -6.08
N GLY A 380 -27.78 -0.31 -5.87
CA GLY A 380 -28.50 -0.98 -6.95
C GLY A 380 -29.00 0.00 -8.00
N LEU A 381 -29.63 1.10 -7.57
CA LEU A 381 -30.15 2.15 -8.46
C LEU A 381 -29.01 2.86 -9.22
N CYS A 382 -27.99 3.36 -8.53
CA CYS A 382 -26.87 4.06 -9.17
C CYS A 382 -26.13 3.15 -10.16
N THR A 383 -25.94 1.88 -9.82
CA THR A 383 -25.33 0.89 -10.71
C THR A 383 -26.18 0.65 -11.95
N ALA A 384 -27.49 0.47 -11.78
CA ALA A 384 -28.41 0.27 -12.90
C ALA A 384 -28.41 1.47 -13.87
N LEU A 385 -28.46 2.69 -13.34
CA LEU A 385 -28.43 3.91 -14.14
C LEU A 385 -27.10 4.11 -14.85
N ALA A 386 -25.97 3.97 -14.11
CA ALA A 386 -24.64 4.24 -14.68
C ALA A 386 -24.20 3.20 -15.70
N LEU A 387 -24.52 1.94 -15.51
CA LEU A 387 -24.15 0.83 -16.40
C LEU A 387 -25.26 0.42 -17.36
N ARG A 388 -26.38 1.16 -17.38
CA ARG A 388 -27.56 0.90 -18.22
C ARG A 388 -28.07 -0.53 -18.07
N LEU A 389 -28.12 -1.00 -16.81
CA LEU A 389 -28.67 -2.32 -16.47
C LEU A 389 -30.20 -2.28 -16.55
N THR A 390 -30.81 -3.45 -16.71
CA THR A 390 -32.26 -3.60 -16.55
C THR A 390 -32.67 -3.36 -15.09
N ALA A 391 -33.94 -3.03 -14.84
CA ALA A 391 -34.44 -2.88 -13.49
C ALA A 391 -34.28 -4.16 -12.66
N ALA A 392 -34.45 -5.34 -13.28
CA ALA A 392 -34.25 -6.64 -12.64
C ALA A 392 -32.79 -6.83 -12.19
N GLU A 393 -31.81 -6.46 -12.99
CA GLU A 393 -30.39 -6.54 -12.64
C GLU A 393 -30.03 -5.55 -11.53
N GLY A 394 -30.56 -4.33 -11.57
CA GLY A 394 -30.41 -3.35 -10.48
C GLY A 394 -30.99 -3.87 -9.16
N LEU A 395 -32.14 -4.56 -9.21
CA LEU A 395 -32.74 -5.21 -8.06
C LEU A 395 -31.89 -6.41 -7.56
N LEU A 396 -31.26 -7.16 -8.45
CA LEU A 396 -30.32 -8.22 -8.06
C LEU A 396 -29.07 -7.65 -7.38
N VAL A 397 -28.51 -6.56 -7.87
CA VAL A 397 -27.38 -5.87 -7.21
C VAL A 397 -27.81 -5.41 -5.81
N PHE A 398 -28.96 -4.74 -5.68
CA PHE A 398 -29.54 -4.38 -4.37
C PHE A 398 -29.62 -5.58 -3.44
N ALA A 399 -30.24 -6.68 -3.91
CA ALA A 399 -30.47 -7.87 -3.12
C ALA A 399 -29.16 -8.51 -2.64
N LEU A 400 -28.17 -8.64 -3.51
CA LEU A 400 -26.86 -9.22 -3.19
C LEU A 400 -26.10 -8.35 -2.18
N VAL A 401 -26.08 -7.03 -2.38
CA VAL A 401 -25.42 -6.09 -1.45
C VAL A 401 -26.07 -6.12 -0.08
N PHE A 402 -27.41 -6.16 0.00
CA PHE A 402 -28.13 -6.29 1.26
C PHE A 402 -27.92 -7.66 1.92
N LEU A 403 -27.94 -8.74 1.11
CA LEU A 403 -27.76 -10.11 1.59
C LEU A 403 -26.38 -10.30 2.24
N GLN A 404 -25.34 -9.59 1.80
CA GLN A 404 -24.03 -9.64 2.46
C GLN A 404 -24.10 -9.24 3.92
N THR A 405 -24.83 -8.18 4.28
CA THR A 405 -25.03 -7.76 5.68
C THR A 405 -25.77 -8.83 6.48
N LEU A 406 -26.74 -9.51 5.87
CA LEU A 406 -27.45 -10.62 6.55
C LEU A 406 -26.53 -11.82 6.77
N VAL A 407 -25.75 -12.21 5.76
CA VAL A 407 -24.77 -13.32 5.84
C VAL A 407 -23.73 -13.01 6.91
N ASP A 408 -23.21 -11.78 6.95
CA ASP A 408 -22.26 -11.33 7.97
C ASP A 408 -22.87 -11.44 9.38
N THR A 409 -24.08 -10.95 9.57
CA THR A 409 -24.83 -11.06 10.84
C THR A 409 -25.00 -12.52 11.28
N VAL A 410 -25.39 -13.41 10.37
CA VAL A 410 -25.57 -14.85 10.69
C VAL A 410 -24.25 -15.51 11.06
N LEU A 411 -23.20 -15.29 10.26
CA LEU A 411 -21.86 -15.81 10.56
C LEU A 411 -21.32 -15.23 11.87
N GLY A 412 -21.48 -13.93 12.12
CA GLY A 412 -21.07 -13.25 13.36
C GLY A 412 -21.77 -13.81 14.60
N SER A 413 -23.04 -14.21 14.48
CA SER A 413 -23.76 -14.89 15.56
C SER A 413 -23.35 -16.34 15.73
N ALA A 414 -23.20 -17.10 14.62
CA ALA A 414 -23.01 -18.55 14.64
C ALA A 414 -21.59 -18.95 14.98
N VAL A 415 -20.58 -18.36 14.32
CA VAL A 415 -19.20 -18.89 14.34
C VAL A 415 -18.14 -17.93 14.87
N GLN A 416 -18.42 -16.62 14.99
CA GLN A 416 -17.42 -15.66 15.46
C GLN A 416 -17.07 -15.88 16.92
N VAL A 417 -15.76 -15.85 17.23
CA VAL A 417 -15.25 -16.01 18.59
C VAL A 417 -15.71 -14.87 19.50
N LYS A 418 -16.19 -15.23 20.69
CA LYS A 418 -16.60 -14.31 21.75
C LYS A 418 -15.95 -14.68 23.06
N PHE A 419 -15.63 -13.67 23.84
CA PHE A 419 -14.97 -13.78 25.15
C PHE A 419 -15.84 -13.12 26.22
N SER A 420 -15.63 -13.50 27.47
CA SER A 420 -16.21 -12.86 28.65
C SER A 420 -15.12 -12.18 29.45
N CYS A 421 -15.33 -10.94 29.84
CA CYS A 421 -14.39 -10.20 30.68
C CYS A 421 -14.50 -10.66 32.14
N PRO A 422 -13.41 -11.10 32.80
CA PRO A 422 -13.47 -11.52 34.19
C PRO A 422 -13.65 -10.36 35.21
N VAL A 423 -13.45 -9.11 34.73
CA VAL A 423 -13.56 -7.91 35.57
C VAL A 423 -14.96 -7.34 35.58
N CYS A 424 -15.57 -7.15 34.39
CA CYS A 424 -16.89 -6.49 34.26
C CYS A 424 -18.01 -7.43 33.83
N GLY A 425 -17.73 -8.72 33.56
CA GLY A 425 -18.69 -9.72 33.11
C GLY A 425 -19.23 -9.51 31.68
N CYS A 426 -18.85 -8.43 31.00
CA CYS A 426 -19.35 -8.12 29.66
C CYS A 426 -18.84 -9.12 28.61
N VAL A 427 -19.67 -9.43 27.60
CA VAL A 427 -19.25 -10.14 26.39
C VAL A 427 -18.43 -9.19 25.52
N THR A 428 -17.33 -9.67 24.98
CA THR A 428 -16.43 -8.91 24.11
C THR A 428 -15.88 -9.79 22.99
N GLU A 429 -15.43 -9.18 21.90
CA GLU A 429 -14.74 -9.85 20.80
C GLU A 429 -13.21 -9.70 20.90
N LYS A 430 -12.73 -8.97 21.92
CA LYS A 430 -11.31 -8.74 22.17
C LYS A 430 -10.76 -9.79 23.12
N LYS A 431 -9.52 -10.25 22.84
CA LYS A 431 -8.79 -11.17 23.72
C LYS A 431 -8.40 -10.55 25.06
N GLU A 432 -8.39 -9.20 25.14
CA GLU A 432 -8.13 -8.43 26.36
C GLU A 432 -9.21 -7.38 26.58
N HIS A 433 -9.72 -7.27 27.81
CA HIS A 433 -10.70 -6.26 28.20
C HIS A 433 -10.46 -5.86 29.67
N CYS A 434 -10.65 -4.56 29.99
CA CYS A 434 -10.34 -4.00 31.30
C CYS A 434 -8.91 -4.31 31.81
N GLY A 435 -7.93 -4.37 30.88
CA GLY A 435 -6.52 -4.65 31.20
C GLY A 435 -6.21 -6.09 31.60
N LYS A 436 -7.15 -7.03 31.44
CA LYS A 436 -6.95 -8.46 31.70
C LYS A 436 -7.34 -9.33 30.50
N PRO A 437 -6.71 -10.51 30.34
CA PRO A 437 -7.13 -11.49 29.35
C PRO A 437 -8.59 -11.89 29.57
N ALA A 438 -9.40 -11.87 28.49
CA ALA A 438 -10.78 -12.29 28.55
C ALA A 438 -10.90 -13.81 28.35
N ALA A 439 -11.82 -14.43 29.08
CA ALA A 439 -12.06 -15.88 29.01
C ALA A 439 -12.86 -16.21 27.75
N TYR A 440 -12.49 -17.31 27.07
CA TYR A 440 -13.26 -17.82 25.93
C TYR A 440 -14.69 -18.16 26.34
N LEU A 441 -15.67 -17.67 25.55
CA LEU A 441 -17.09 -17.88 25.81
C LEU A 441 -17.76 -18.79 24.77
N SER A 442 -17.60 -18.49 23.48
CA SER A 442 -18.26 -19.23 22.40
C SER A 442 -17.66 -18.89 21.02
N GLY A 443 -18.07 -19.64 19.99
CA GLY A 443 -17.63 -19.48 18.61
C GLY A 443 -16.40 -20.35 18.29
N VAL A 444 -15.85 -20.17 17.10
CA VAL A 444 -14.65 -20.88 16.64
C VAL A 444 -13.42 -20.01 16.95
N ARG A 445 -12.47 -20.52 17.72
CA ARG A 445 -11.36 -19.73 18.32
C ARG A 445 -10.53 -18.89 17.35
N PHE A 446 -10.42 -19.30 16.08
CA PHE A 446 -9.64 -18.58 15.06
C PHE A 446 -10.50 -17.69 14.15
N ILE A 447 -11.85 -17.79 14.23
CA ILE A 447 -12.76 -16.95 13.44
C ILE A 447 -13.04 -15.66 14.20
N ASP A 448 -12.32 -14.61 13.87
CA ASP A 448 -12.60 -13.24 14.32
C ASP A 448 -13.48 -12.48 13.30
N ASN A 449 -13.72 -11.19 13.56
CA ASN A 449 -14.52 -10.35 12.66
C ASN A 449 -13.91 -10.23 11.24
N ASN A 450 -12.59 -10.31 11.09
CA ASN A 450 -11.96 -10.26 9.77
C ASN A 450 -12.32 -11.50 8.94
N TRP A 451 -12.33 -12.67 9.56
CA TRP A 451 -12.74 -13.91 8.91
C TRP A 451 -14.23 -13.91 8.53
N VAL A 452 -15.11 -13.35 9.38
CA VAL A 452 -16.54 -13.23 9.09
C VAL A 452 -16.75 -12.34 7.87
N ASN A 453 -16.13 -11.15 7.84
CA ASN A 453 -16.21 -10.24 6.70
C ASN A 453 -15.64 -10.86 5.40
N ALA A 454 -14.53 -11.60 5.49
CA ALA A 454 -13.95 -12.28 4.33
C ALA A 454 -14.90 -13.36 3.78
N LEU A 455 -15.45 -14.21 4.66
CA LEU A 455 -16.35 -15.29 4.26
C LEU A 455 -17.65 -14.73 3.67
N SER A 456 -18.27 -13.72 4.30
CA SER A 456 -19.49 -13.09 3.79
C SER A 456 -19.27 -12.48 2.41
N SER A 457 -18.13 -11.79 2.20
CA SER A 457 -17.77 -11.21 0.92
C SER A 457 -17.52 -12.28 -0.15
N ILE A 458 -16.81 -13.36 0.17
CA ILE A 458 -16.55 -14.48 -0.76
C ILE A 458 -17.89 -15.15 -1.16
N ILE A 459 -18.77 -15.45 -0.20
CA ILE A 459 -20.07 -16.11 -0.47
C ILE A 459 -20.91 -15.26 -1.44
N ILE A 460 -21.01 -13.96 -1.18
CA ILE A 460 -21.83 -13.08 -2.02
C ILE A 460 -21.18 -12.83 -3.38
N THR A 461 -19.87 -12.70 -3.45
CA THR A 461 -19.14 -12.58 -4.72
C THR A 461 -19.31 -13.84 -5.57
N ALA A 462 -19.26 -15.03 -4.97
CA ALA A 462 -19.52 -16.29 -5.66
C ALA A 462 -20.99 -16.38 -6.15
N ALA A 463 -21.95 -15.94 -5.34
CA ALA A 463 -23.35 -15.86 -5.76
C ALA A 463 -23.52 -14.90 -6.96
N ALA A 464 -22.87 -13.73 -6.92
CA ALA A 464 -22.87 -12.78 -8.01
C ALA A 464 -22.28 -13.38 -9.31
N LEU A 465 -21.19 -14.14 -9.21
CA LEU A 465 -20.58 -14.85 -10.34
C LEU A 465 -21.56 -15.84 -10.99
N LEU A 466 -22.32 -16.58 -10.20
CA LEU A 466 -23.32 -17.53 -10.70
C LEU A 466 -24.53 -16.83 -11.34
N ILE A 467 -25.00 -15.75 -10.73
CA ILE A 467 -26.18 -15.00 -11.19
C ILE A 467 -25.87 -14.24 -12.50
N PHE A 468 -24.72 -13.58 -12.59
CA PHE A 468 -24.34 -12.80 -13.77
C PHE A 468 -23.51 -13.60 -14.80
N LYS A 469 -23.49 -14.94 -14.73
CA LYS A 469 -22.71 -15.81 -15.60
C LYS A 469 -22.95 -15.60 -17.09
N ASN A 470 -24.18 -15.34 -17.48
CA ASN A 470 -24.60 -15.25 -18.89
C ASN A 470 -24.65 -13.80 -19.43
N ARG A 471 -23.97 -12.88 -18.77
CA ARG A 471 -23.85 -11.49 -19.19
C ARG A 471 -22.40 -11.15 -19.69
#